data_bcc0fd493299dbf451479bc1489253ff
#
_entry.id   bcc0fd493299dbf451479bc1489253ff
#
_cell.length_a   1.000
_cell.length_b   1.000
_cell.length_c   1.000
_cell.angle_alpha   90.00
_cell.angle_beta   90.00
_cell.angle_gamma   90.00
#
_symmetry.space_group_name_H-M   'P 1'
#
loop_
_entity.id
_entity.type
_entity.pdbx_description
1 polymer ?
#
loop_
_entity_poly.entity_id
_entity_poly.type
_entity_poly.pdbx_seq_one_letter_code
_entity_poly.pdbx_strand_id
1 'polypeptide(L)'
;NSGNCDNSGSVVYQGEILTYHQDPVEAVNVSLINNNETISSMNTVDNGKYVLVIPDEPGQRYTIQPKRLDLARNGVSTLDLVRIQKHLLGKELFDSPYQYIAADANNNEQVSAIDLIEIRKLILGIYTEFPANESWRFVDKNYQMANPQHPWPFDDVINLQYEGISVSGLDFIGVKVGDVNNSA
;
A
#
# COMPACT_ATOMS: atom_id res chain seq x y z
N ASN A 1 18.27 44.48 21.72
CA ASN A 1 17.29 43.83 20.85
C ASN A 1 17.99 42.75 20.06
N SER A 2 18.12 41.58 20.63
CA SER A 2 18.50 40.36 19.94
C SER A 2 17.24 39.73 19.38
N GLY A 3 16.99 39.94 18.09
CA GLY A 3 15.99 39.20 17.36
C GLY A 3 16.37 37.73 17.33
N ASN A 4 15.66 36.91 18.08
CA ASN A 4 15.69 35.47 17.97
C ASN A 4 15.03 35.13 16.62
N CYS A 5 15.80 34.84 15.61
CA CYS A 5 15.25 34.19 14.43
C CYS A 5 14.94 32.76 14.84
N ASP A 6 13.67 32.52 15.20
CA ASP A 6 13.16 31.18 15.32
C ASP A 6 13.31 30.49 13.96
N ASN A 7 14.37 29.72 13.81
CA ASN A 7 14.57 28.81 12.70
C ASN A 7 13.73 27.55 12.96
N SER A 8 12.41 27.73 13.10
CA SER A 8 11.46 26.64 13.20
C SER A 8 11.30 26.05 11.80
N GLY A 9 12.30 25.27 11.38
CA GLY A 9 12.12 24.40 10.22
C GLY A 9 10.92 23.50 10.49
N SER A 10 9.96 23.46 9.57
CA SER A 10 8.81 22.56 9.69
C SER A 10 9.29 21.13 9.83
N VAL A 11 8.72 20.39 10.80
CA VAL A 11 8.94 18.95 10.93
C VAL A 11 8.20 18.25 9.78
N VAL A 12 8.88 17.32 9.13
CA VAL A 12 8.30 16.58 8.01
C VAL A 12 8.49 15.09 8.18
N TYR A 13 7.47 14.34 7.77
CA TYR A 13 7.50 12.89 7.59
C TYR A 13 7.49 12.59 6.10
N GLN A 14 8.45 11.78 5.65
CA GLN A 14 8.62 11.52 4.23
C GLN A 14 8.95 10.06 3.94
N GLY A 15 8.51 9.59 2.79
CA GLY A 15 8.76 8.25 2.32
C GLY A 15 8.49 8.11 0.83
N GLU A 16 8.54 6.87 0.37
CA GLU A 16 8.21 6.50 -1.00
C GLU A 16 7.28 5.29 -1.04
N ILE A 17 6.51 5.18 -2.09
CA ILE A 17 5.65 4.03 -2.36
C ILE A 17 6.11 3.42 -3.68
N LEU A 18 6.62 2.22 -3.61
CA LEU A 18 7.10 1.46 -4.76
C LEU A 18 6.36 0.12 -4.82
N THR A 19 6.26 -0.47 -6.00
CA THR A 19 5.89 -1.88 -6.12
C THR A 19 7.03 -2.77 -5.62
N TYR A 20 6.79 -4.07 -5.45
CA TYR A 20 7.86 -5.00 -5.06
C TYR A 20 8.92 -5.20 -6.19
N HIS A 21 8.65 -4.75 -7.41
CA HIS A 21 9.63 -4.65 -8.51
C HIS A 21 10.39 -3.32 -8.53
N GLN A 22 10.17 -2.45 -7.54
CA GLN A 22 10.77 -1.13 -7.39
C GLN A 22 10.25 -0.08 -8.39
N ASP A 23 9.09 -0.31 -9.01
CA ASP A 23 8.43 0.69 -9.84
C ASP A 23 7.68 1.68 -8.96
N PRO A 24 7.77 3.00 -9.21
CA PRO A 24 7.08 4.01 -8.40
C PRO A 24 5.55 3.92 -8.56
N VAL A 25 4.83 4.08 -7.44
CA VAL A 25 3.37 4.12 -7.45
C VAL A 25 2.92 5.57 -7.29
N GLU A 26 2.43 6.15 -8.39
CA GLU A 26 1.95 7.52 -8.47
C GLU A 26 0.50 7.66 -7.97
N ALA A 27 0.10 8.91 -7.70
CA ALA A 27 -1.28 9.27 -7.35
C ALA A 27 -1.86 8.49 -6.16
N VAL A 28 -1.00 8.03 -5.26
CA VAL A 28 -1.44 7.48 -3.96
C VAL A 28 -1.68 8.64 -3.02
N ASN A 29 -2.89 8.77 -2.51
CA ASN A 29 -3.19 9.73 -1.45
C ASN A 29 -2.63 9.21 -0.13
N VAL A 30 -1.64 9.91 0.42
CA VAL A 30 -1.04 9.59 1.71
C VAL A 30 -1.56 10.58 2.72
N SER A 31 -2.30 10.08 3.70
CA SER A 31 -2.94 10.89 4.75
C SER A 31 -2.16 10.80 6.05
N LEU A 32 -2.03 11.94 6.72
CA LEU A 32 -1.62 12.05 8.11
C LEU A 32 -2.86 12.11 8.98
N ILE A 33 -3.03 11.14 9.87
CA ILE A 33 -4.20 10.98 10.71
C ILE A 33 -3.81 11.14 12.18
N ASN A 34 -4.61 11.89 12.93
CA ASN A 34 -4.54 12.00 14.39
C ASN A 34 -5.97 11.86 14.95
N ASN A 35 -6.15 11.05 15.97
CA ASN A 35 -7.46 10.82 16.61
C ASN A 35 -8.62 10.56 15.63
N ASN A 36 -8.37 9.77 14.58
CA ASN A 36 -9.29 9.43 13.48
C ASN A 36 -9.67 10.62 12.56
N GLU A 37 -8.97 11.75 12.67
CA GLU A 37 -9.14 12.88 11.77
C GLU A 37 -7.95 13.04 10.84
N THR A 38 -8.20 13.30 9.57
CA THR A 38 -7.14 13.61 8.60
C THR A 38 -6.65 15.03 8.82
N ILE A 39 -5.41 15.18 9.25
CA ILE A 39 -4.76 16.46 9.52
C ILE A 39 -4.22 17.08 8.23
N SER A 40 -3.60 16.27 7.41
CA SER A 40 -3.12 16.66 6.09
C SER A 40 -3.03 15.44 5.17
N SER A 41 -2.96 15.68 3.87
CA SER A 41 -2.72 14.61 2.90
C SER A 41 -2.02 15.16 1.66
N MET A 42 -1.31 14.28 0.96
CA MET A 42 -0.78 14.59 -0.36
C MET A 42 -0.79 13.35 -1.24
N ASN A 43 -0.73 13.56 -2.55
CA ASN A 43 -0.56 12.46 -3.48
C ASN A 43 0.92 12.24 -3.77
N THR A 44 1.33 10.98 -3.93
CA THR A 44 2.65 10.66 -4.44
C THR A 44 2.83 11.23 -5.86
N VAL A 45 4.05 11.68 -6.13
CA VAL A 45 4.45 12.19 -7.44
C VAL A 45 5.09 11.08 -8.30
N ASP A 46 5.54 11.42 -9.51
CA ASP A 46 6.05 10.49 -10.55
C ASP A 46 7.13 9.49 -10.08
N ASN A 47 7.83 9.80 -8.99
CA ASN A 47 8.83 8.90 -8.39
C ASN A 47 8.32 8.16 -7.15
N GLY A 48 7.01 8.17 -6.90
CA GLY A 48 6.39 7.50 -5.75
C GLY A 48 6.60 8.21 -4.41
N LYS A 49 7.25 9.37 -4.36
CA LYS A 49 7.59 10.06 -3.11
C LYS A 49 6.47 10.91 -2.56
N TYR A 50 6.49 11.05 -1.23
CA TYR A 50 5.60 11.94 -0.50
C TYR A 50 6.30 12.62 0.67
N VAL A 51 5.79 13.81 1.06
CA VAL A 51 6.27 14.59 2.20
C VAL A 51 5.08 15.21 2.93
N LEU A 52 4.90 14.87 4.19
CA LEU A 52 3.83 15.40 5.04
C LEU A 52 4.43 16.40 6.04
N VAL A 53 3.84 17.59 6.13
CA VAL A 53 4.20 18.57 7.15
C VAL A 53 3.44 18.24 8.43
N ILE A 54 4.18 18.11 9.53
CA ILE A 54 3.64 17.68 10.82
C ILE A 54 3.42 18.91 11.70
N PRO A 55 2.24 19.07 12.31
CA PRO A 55 2.01 20.10 13.33
C PRO A 55 2.94 19.91 14.52
N ASP A 56 3.47 21.01 15.07
CA ASP A 56 4.32 20.98 16.26
C ASP A 56 3.47 20.82 17.52
N GLU A 57 3.05 19.58 17.78
CA GLU A 57 2.20 19.21 18.91
C GLU A 57 2.85 18.06 19.71
N PRO A 58 3.67 18.37 20.72
CA PRO A 58 4.36 17.35 21.51
C PRO A 58 3.40 16.34 22.16
N GLY A 59 3.78 15.07 22.13
CA GLY A 59 3.02 13.97 22.74
C GLY A 59 1.92 13.38 21.87
N GLN A 60 1.68 13.92 20.68
CA GLN A 60 0.71 13.37 19.74
C GLN A 60 1.23 12.09 19.07
N ARG A 61 0.28 11.26 18.63
CA ARG A 61 0.55 10.11 17.77
C ARG A 61 -0.07 10.34 16.42
N TYR A 62 0.67 10.02 15.39
CA TYR A 62 0.21 10.14 14.02
C TYR A 62 0.20 8.78 13.34
N THR A 63 -0.79 8.57 12.50
CA THR A 63 -0.87 7.43 11.59
C THR A 63 -0.69 7.92 10.17
N ILE A 64 0.21 7.30 9.42
CA ILE A 64 0.36 7.53 7.99
C ILE A 64 -0.39 6.42 7.27
N GLN A 65 -1.37 6.79 6.45
CA GLN A 65 -2.23 5.88 5.73
C GLN A 65 -2.23 6.20 4.23
N PRO A 66 -1.67 5.34 3.39
CA PRO A 66 -1.79 5.44 1.95
C PRO A 66 -3.13 4.87 1.48
N LYS A 67 -3.69 5.50 0.43
CA LYS A 67 -4.88 5.01 -0.27
C LYS A 67 -4.83 5.39 -1.73
N ARG A 68 -5.14 4.47 -2.62
CA ARG A 68 -5.26 4.74 -4.06
C ARG A 68 -6.58 4.23 -4.58
N LEU A 69 -7.33 5.14 -5.19
CA LEU A 69 -8.57 4.83 -5.89
C LEU A 69 -8.28 4.93 -7.39
N ASP A 70 -8.24 3.81 -8.05
CA ASP A 70 -8.16 3.72 -9.51
C ASP A 70 -9.13 2.65 -10.01
N LEU A 71 -9.15 2.45 -11.33
CA LEU A 71 -9.93 1.37 -11.91
C LEU A 71 -9.36 0.03 -11.44
N ALA A 72 -10.15 -0.74 -10.69
CA ALA A 72 -9.72 -2.02 -10.12
C ALA A 72 -9.19 -2.98 -11.20
N ARG A 73 -9.71 -2.87 -12.44
CA ARG A 73 -9.30 -3.68 -13.58
C ARG A 73 -7.94 -3.29 -14.18
N ASN A 74 -7.39 -2.11 -13.86
CA ASN A 74 -6.10 -1.68 -14.41
C ASN A 74 -5.00 -2.69 -14.04
N GLY A 75 -4.20 -3.14 -15.03
CA GLY A 75 -3.17 -4.19 -14.87
C GLY A 75 -3.70 -5.62 -14.73
N VAL A 76 -4.98 -5.81 -14.37
CA VAL A 76 -5.56 -7.14 -14.13
C VAL A 76 -5.99 -7.80 -15.44
N SER A 77 -5.42 -8.96 -15.74
CA SER A 77 -5.55 -9.65 -17.02
C SER A 77 -5.75 -11.16 -16.88
N THR A 78 -5.98 -11.83 -18.00
CA THR A 78 -6.04 -13.31 -18.02
C THR A 78 -4.72 -13.97 -17.70
N LEU A 79 -3.58 -13.27 -17.86
CA LEU A 79 -2.27 -13.79 -17.49
C LEU A 79 -2.16 -14.00 -15.98
N ASP A 80 -2.76 -13.11 -15.19
CA ASP A 80 -2.82 -13.23 -13.74
C ASP A 80 -3.61 -14.47 -13.31
N LEU A 81 -4.77 -14.72 -13.97
CA LEU A 81 -5.53 -15.94 -13.73
C LEU A 81 -4.70 -17.19 -14.01
N VAL A 82 -3.92 -17.21 -15.09
CA VAL A 82 -3.04 -18.35 -15.42
C VAL A 82 -1.95 -18.53 -14.35
N ARG A 83 -1.34 -17.45 -13.88
CA ARG A 83 -0.30 -17.50 -12.84
C ARG A 83 -0.86 -18.00 -11.51
N ILE A 84 -2.00 -17.47 -11.07
CA ILE A 84 -2.67 -17.92 -9.84
C ILE A 84 -3.08 -19.41 -9.98
N GLN A 85 -3.62 -19.81 -11.13
CA GLN A 85 -3.98 -21.20 -11.38
C GLN A 85 -2.76 -22.14 -11.31
N LYS A 86 -1.63 -21.75 -11.89
CA LYS A 86 -0.40 -22.53 -11.83
C LYS A 86 0.09 -22.68 -10.39
N HIS A 87 0.03 -21.60 -9.61
CA HIS A 87 0.37 -21.60 -8.20
C HIS A 87 -0.51 -22.60 -7.41
N LEU A 88 -1.83 -22.51 -7.55
CA LEU A 88 -2.79 -23.41 -6.88
C LEU A 88 -2.60 -24.88 -7.26
N LEU A 89 -2.15 -25.16 -8.49
CA LEU A 89 -1.85 -26.51 -8.97
C LEU A 89 -0.43 -26.98 -8.59
N GLY A 90 0.34 -26.18 -7.89
CA GLY A 90 1.74 -26.49 -7.54
C GLY A 90 2.68 -26.60 -8.73
N LYS A 91 2.32 -26.03 -9.90
CA LYS A 91 3.12 -26.04 -11.12
C LYS A 91 4.20 -24.97 -11.14
N GLU A 92 3.85 -23.78 -10.63
CA GLU A 92 4.71 -22.62 -10.55
C GLU A 92 4.28 -21.83 -9.32
N LEU A 93 5.06 -21.93 -8.24
CA LEU A 93 4.72 -21.27 -6.99
C LEU A 93 5.04 -19.77 -7.07
N PHE A 94 4.32 -18.97 -6.30
CA PHE A 94 4.69 -17.58 -6.09
C PHE A 94 6.04 -17.49 -5.39
N ASP A 95 6.86 -16.54 -5.81
CA ASP A 95 8.21 -16.29 -5.30
C ASP A 95 8.30 -15.06 -4.39
N SER A 96 7.22 -14.31 -4.28
CA SER A 96 7.11 -13.11 -3.45
C SER A 96 5.87 -13.15 -2.55
N PRO A 97 5.96 -12.71 -1.29
CA PRO A 97 4.80 -12.58 -0.41
C PRO A 97 3.75 -11.61 -0.97
N TYR A 98 4.15 -10.62 -1.73
CA TYR A 98 3.24 -9.65 -2.34
C TYR A 98 2.35 -10.24 -3.42
N GLN A 99 2.77 -11.34 -4.07
CA GLN A 99 1.92 -12.06 -5.02
C GLN A 99 0.76 -12.78 -4.32
N TYR A 100 0.97 -13.26 -3.08
CA TYR A 100 -0.12 -13.81 -2.27
C TYR A 100 -1.14 -12.75 -1.92
N ILE A 101 -0.68 -11.55 -1.51
CA ILE A 101 -1.55 -10.40 -1.22
C ILE A 101 -2.30 -9.96 -2.49
N ALA A 102 -1.63 -9.88 -3.64
CA ALA A 102 -2.25 -9.55 -4.92
C ALA A 102 -3.30 -10.57 -5.35
N ALA A 103 -3.08 -11.84 -5.08
CA ALA A 103 -3.98 -12.93 -5.47
C ALA A 103 -5.23 -13.06 -4.57
N ASP A 104 -5.19 -12.57 -3.33
CA ASP A 104 -6.31 -12.61 -2.38
C ASP A 104 -7.36 -11.53 -2.73
N ALA A 105 -8.16 -11.80 -3.73
CA ALA A 105 -9.15 -10.85 -4.23
C ALA A 105 -10.36 -10.67 -3.30
N ASN A 106 -10.66 -11.67 -2.49
CA ASN A 106 -11.78 -11.63 -1.54
C ASN A 106 -11.38 -11.23 -0.12
N ASN A 107 -10.09 -10.92 0.12
CA ASN A 107 -9.53 -10.44 1.38
C ASN A 107 -9.81 -11.38 2.58
N ASN A 108 -9.66 -12.69 2.35
CA ASN A 108 -9.86 -13.70 3.38
C ASN A 108 -8.55 -14.33 3.91
N GLU A 109 -7.41 -13.72 3.56
CA GLU A 109 -6.06 -14.13 3.96
C GLU A 109 -5.65 -15.51 3.41
N GLN A 110 -6.24 -15.92 2.29
CA GLN A 110 -5.94 -17.19 1.62
C GLN A 110 -6.02 -17.02 0.11
N VAL A 111 -5.16 -17.71 -0.62
CA VAL A 111 -5.26 -17.80 -2.09
C VAL A 111 -5.96 -19.09 -2.46
N SER A 112 -7.08 -19.00 -3.17
CA SER A 112 -7.94 -20.13 -3.49
C SER A 112 -8.61 -19.98 -4.88
N ALA A 113 -9.39 -20.99 -5.26
CA ALA A 113 -10.19 -20.93 -6.49
C ALA A 113 -11.28 -19.84 -6.45
N ILE A 114 -11.68 -19.37 -5.26
CA ILE A 114 -12.68 -18.31 -5.11
C ILE A 114 -12.08 -16.99 -5.64
N ASP A 115 -10.82 -16.71 -5.34
CA ASP A 115 -10.12 -15.52 -5.81
C ASP A 115 -10.02 -15.49 -7.34
N LEU A 116 -9.75 -16.63 -7.97
CA LEU A 116 -9.80 -16.76 -9.43
C LEU A 116 -11.18 -16.38 -9.99
N ILE A 117 -12.26 -16.74 -9.29
CA ILE A 117 -13.62 -16.41 -9.70
C ILE A 117 -13.86 -14.90 -9.57
N GLU A 118 -13.42 -14.28 -8.46
CA GLU A 118 -13.59 -12.83 -8.24
C GLU A 118 -12.78 -12.01 -9.26
N ILE A 119 -11.53 -12.38 -9.51
CA ILE A 119 -10.69 -11.72 -10.52
C ILE A 119 -11.29 -11.90 -11.93
N ARG A 120 -11.80 -13.10 -12.26
CA ARG A 120 -12.47 -13.34 -13.56
C ARG A 120 -13.70 -12.46 -13.74
N LYS A 121 -14.52 -12.29 -12.69
CA LYS A 121 -15.70 -11.41 -12.74
C LYS A 121 -15.31 -9.95 -12.98
N LEU A 122 -14.20 -9.49 -12.38
CA LEU A 122 -13.64 -8.16 -12.63
C LEU A 122 -13.19 -8.01 -14.10
N ILE A 123 -12.43 -8.98 -14.62
CA ILE A 123 -11.96 -8.96 -16.02
C ILE A 123 -13.13 -8.93 -17.01
N LEU A 124 -14.20 -9.67 -16.74
CA LEU A 124 -15.42 -9.72 -17.55
C LEU A 124 -16.32 -8.48 -17.39
N GLY A 125 -15.99 -7.57 -16.47
CA GLY A 125 -16.79 -6.37 -16.20
C GLY A 125 -18.12 -6.67 -15.48
N ILE A 126 -18.25 -7.83 -14.85
CA ILE A 126 -19.37 -8.15 -13.93
C ILE A 126 -19.23 -7.34 -12.65
N TYR A 127 -17.99 -7.12 -12.22
CA TYR A 127 -17.62 -6.20 -11.16
C TYR A 127 -16.86 -5.00 -11.75
N THR A 128 -17.07 -3.83 -11.17
CA THR A 128 -16.26 -2.63 -11.39
C THR A 128 -15.17 -2.50 -10.33
N GLU A 129 -15.39 -3.09 -9.16
CA GLU A 129 -14.52 -3.11 -7.99
C GLU A 129 -14.65 -4.45 -7.29
N PHE A 130 -13.65 -4.87 -6.53
CA PHE A 130 -13.76 -6.08 -5.70
C PHE A 130 -14.74 -5.84 -4.55
N PRO A 131 -15.72 -6.75 -4.31
CA PRO A 131 -16.75 -6.53 -3.28
C PRO A 131 -16.22 -6.50 -1.84
N ALA A 132 -15.09 -7.15 -1.58
CA ALA A 132 -14.54 -7.33 -0.23
C ALA A 132 -13.09 -6.85 -0.10
N ASN A 133 -12.51 -6.27 -1.15
CA ASN A 133 -11.13 -5.80 -1.13
C ASN A 133 -11.00 -4.46 -1.85
N GLU A 134 -9.97 -3.70 -1.52
CA GLU A 134 -9.59 -2.49 -2.24
C GLU A 134 -8.78 -2.84 -3.49
N SER A 135 -8.70 -1.91 -4.45
CA SER A 135 -7.92 -2.05 -5.68
C SER A 135 -6.42 -2.11 -5.43
N TRP A 136 -5.96 -1.46 -4.37
CA TRP A 136 -4.57 -1.44 -3.91
C TRP A 136 -4.49 -1.75 -2.43
N ARG A 137 -3.49 -2.53 -2.06
CA ARG A 137 -3.05 -2.74 -0.68
C ARG A 137 -1.66 -2.13 -0.52
N PHE A 138 -1.39 -1.64 0.68
CA PHE A 138 -0.09 -1.04 0.99
C PHE A 138 0.47 -1.74 2.21
N VAL A 139 1.74 -2.14 2.14
CA VAL A 139 2.43 -2.85 3.23
C VAL A 139 3.57 -1.98 3.71
N ASP A 140 3.68 -1.72 5.01
CA ASP A 140 4.87 -1.07 5.56
C ASP A 140 6.12 -1.84 5.12
N LYS A 141 7.03 -1.17 4.42
CA LYS A 141 8.26 -1.79 3.88
C LYS A 141 9.13 -2.42 4.96
N ASN A 142 9.05 -1.92 6.19
CA ASN A 142 9.80 -2.43 7.34
C ASN A 142 9.09 -3.58 8.06
N TYR A 143 7.85 -3.91 7.68
CA TYR A 143 7.11 -5.00 8.29
C TYR A 143 7.79 -6.35 8.03
N GLN A 144 8.05 -7.10 9.09
CA GLN A 144 8.68 -8.41 9.00
C GLN A 144 7.61 -9.50 8.94
N MET A 145 7.35 -10.02 7.74
CA MET A 145 6.41 -11.12 7.54
C MET A 145 6.95 -12.40 8.16
N ALA A 146 6.21 -12.95 9.13
CA ALA A 146 6.61 -14.19 9.82
C ALA A 146 6.65 -15.40 8.87
N ASN A 147 5.76 -15.44 7.90
CA ASN A 147 5.70 -16.47 6.87
C ASN A 147 5.48 -15.82 5.49
N PRO A 148 6.47 -15.82 4.60
CA PRO A 148 6.32 -15.24 3.25
C PRO A 148 5.26 -15.93 2.38
N GLN A 149 4.89 -17.18 2.66
CA GLN A 149 3.83 -17.90 1.95
C GLN A 149 2.43 -17.68 2.55
N HIS A 150 2.38 -17.02 3.69
CA HIS A 150 1.16 -16.59 4.37
C HIS A 150 1.44 -15.23 5.02
N PRO A 151 1.46 -14.14 4.21
CA PRO A 151 1.99 -12.84 4.63
C PRO A 151 1.09 -12.09 5.63
N TRP A 152 -0.06 -12.60 5.93
CA TRP A 152 -1.02 -11.99 6.84
C TRP A 152 -0.81 -12.37 8.31
N PRO A 153 -1.24 -11.52 9.25
CA PRO A 153 -1.60 -10.12 9.01
C PRO A 153 -0.36 -9.31 8.62
N PHE A 154 -0.55 -8.14 8.02
CA PHE A 154 0.50 -7.15 7.79
C PHE A 154 0.00 -5.75 8.16
N ASP A 155 0.95 -4.85 8.48
CA ASP A 155 0.62 -3.46 8.75
C ASP A 155 0.46 -2.69 7.44
N ASP A 156 -0.72 -2.10 7.22
CA ASP A 156 -1.07 -1.26 6.07
C ASP A 156 -1.01 0.24 6.41
N VAL A 157 -0.56 0.58 7.60
CA VAL A 157 -0.32 1.93 8.11
C VAL A 157 0.99 2.00 8.90
N ILE A 158 1.58 3.18 9.00
CA ILE A 158 2.72 3.44 9.89
C ILE A 158 2.27 4.32 11.03
N ASN A 159 2.47 3.87 12.26
CA ASN A 159 2.15 4.61 13.47
C ASN A 159 3.41 5.20 14.09
N LEU A 160 3.40 6.50 14.38
CA LEU A 160 4.53 7.25 14.90
C LEU A 160 4.13 8.08 16.13
N GLN A 161 5.04 8.13 17.11
CA GLN A 161 5.00 9.11 18.18
C GLN A 161 5.73 10.37 17.71
N TYR A 162 5.12 11.55 17.89
CA TYR A 162 5.77 12.81 17.56
C TYR A 162 6.89 13.11 18.56
N GLU A 163 8.10 13.33 18.05
CA GLU A 163 9.30 13.62 18.84
C GLU A 163 9.96 14.96 18.45
N GLY A 164 9.29 15.79 17.67
CA GLY A 164 9.81 17.10 17.24
C GLY A 164 10.93 17.02 16.20
N ILE A 165 11.13 15.89 15.56
CA ILE A 165 12.15 15.68 14.53
C ILE A 165 11.54 15.18 13.23
N SER A 166 12.16 15.54 12.10
CA SER A 166 11.76 15.00 10.79
C SER A 166 12.18 13.53 10.67
N VAL A 167 11.30 12.72 10.07
CA VAL A 167 11.51 11.29 9.87
C VAL A 167 11.45 10.98 8.37
N SER A 168 12.38 10.16 7.90
CA SER A 168 12.46 9.66 6.53
C SER A 168 12.45 8.14 6.49
N GLY A 169 12.19 7.56 5.30
CA GLY A 169 12.13 6.11 5.13
C GLY A 169 10.81 5.50 5.65
N LEU A 170 9.74 6.29 5.63
CA LEU A 170 8.38 5.86 5.94
C LEU A 170 7.76 5.28 4.67
N ASP A 171 8.34 4.17 4.21
CA ASP A 171 8.10 3.62 2.89
C ASP A 171 7.04 2.52 2.91
N PHE A 172 6.29 2.41 1.81
CA PHE A 172 5.34 1.32 1.62
C PHE A 172 5.63 0.55 0.33
N ILE A 173 5.27 -0.72 0.33
CA ILE A 173 5.15 -1.52 -0.88
C ILE A 173 3.68 -1.50 -1.32
N GLY A 174 3.43 -0.94 -2.51
CA GLY A 174 2.12 -0.95 -3.15
C GLY A 174 1.89 -2.28 -3.88
N VAL A 175 0.75 -2.88 -3.62
CA VAL A 175 0.33 -4.15 -4.21
C VAL A 175 -1.02 -3.97 -4.90
N LYS A 176 -1.06 -4.15 -6.21
CA LYS A 176 -2.30 -4.11 -6.99
C LYS A 176 -3.04 -5.43 -6.85
N VAL A 177 -4.25 -5.40 -6.29
CA VAL A 177 -5.07 -6.60 -6.13
C VAL A 177 -5.55 -7.12 -7.49
N GLY A 178 -5.37 -8.40 -7.72
CA GLY A 178 -5.65 -9.09 -8.98
C GLY A 178 -4.49 -9.11 -9.99
N ASP A 179 -3.44 -8.28 -9.79
CA ASP A 179 -2.26 -8.20 -10.67
C ASP A 179 -1.05 -8.89 -10.01
N VAL A 180 -0.94 -10.20 -10.19
CA VAL A 180 0.17 -11.00 -9.62
C VAL A 180 1.46 -10.92 -10.45
N ASN A 181 1.40 -10.27 -11.61
CA ASN A 181 2.56 -10.09 -12.49
C ASN A 181 3.15 -8.69 -12.45
N ASN A 182 2.52 -7.77 -11.68
CA ASN A 182 2.93 -6.38 -11.50
C ASN A 182 3.04 -5.62 -12.83
N SER A 183 1.96 -5.65 -13.61
CA SER A 183 1.86 -4.99 -14.93
C SER A 183 1.01 -3.70 -14.93
N ALA A 184 0.47 -3.30 -13.75
CA ALA A 184 -0.38 -2.13 -13.56
C ALA A 184 0.36 -0.80 -13.64
#